data_cb59ef4b60f3f59f62fc402454493206
#
_entry.id   cb59ef4b60f3f59f62fc402454493206
#
_cell.length_a   1.000
_cell.length_b   1.000
_cell.length_c   1.000
_cell.angle_alpha   90.00
_cell.angle_beta   90.00
_cell.angle_gamma   90.00
#
_symmetry.space_group_name_H-M   'P 1'
#
loop_
_entity.id
_entity.type
_entity.pdbx_description
1 polymer ?
#
loop_
_entity_poly.entity_id
_entity_poly.type
_entity_poly.pdbx_seq_one_letter_code
_entity_poly.pdbx_strand_id
1 'polypeptide(L)'
;MNKIQDLVRNFENHISKVNSENPDFFQVVAELAKTYGYPLSNAAVFNKNLLKLKNLKYILVADNPGMTEQEEECYLVGKAGKMARNFFANSSLANNFDEEVAVLNKTFIHTKSTLDLKKLKEFKNLFVESQVFMANLAVDMLEASDCELWITGCSELTEKGLFAQYLKTLKERCAENPALKEKIFFYPHFSFGNFSKNLNVVRTSHPEMSVKEALKAATLNIL
;
A
#
# COMPACT_ATOMS: atom_id res chain seq x y z
N MET A 1 -11.38 -11.75 -19.99
CA MET A 1 -11.27 -11.59 -18.53
C MET A 1 -10.54 -10.28 -18.28
N ASN A 2 -10.88 -9.50 -17.26
CA ASN A 2 -10.25 -8.19 -17.04
C ASN A 2 -8.87 -8.42 -16.39
N LYS A 3 -7.78 -7.90 -16.99
CA LYS A 3 -6.40 -8.07 -16.52
C LYS A 3 -6.22 -7.73 -15.03
N ILE A 4 -6.95 -6.72 -14.53
CA ILE A 4 -6.95 -6.36 -13.10
C ILE A 4 -7.50 -7.50 -12.24
N GLN A 5 -8.58 -8.15 -12.65
CA GLN A 5 -9.17 -9.27 -11.89
C GLN A 5 -8.24 -10.49 -11.86
N ASP A 6 -7.47 -10.72 -12.92
CA ASP A 6 -6.47 -11.80 -12.95
C ASP A 6 -5.30 -11.51 -12.00
N LEU A 7 -4.81 -10.25 -11.96
CA LEU A 7 -3.78 -9.83 -11.01
C LEU A 7 -4.27 -9.98 -9.55
N VAL A 8 -5.51 -9.61 -9.27
CA VAL A 8 -6.11 -9.77 -7.92
C VAL A 8 -6.20 -11.24 -7.52
N ARG A 9 -6.66 -12.13 -8.41
CA ARG A 9 -6.71 -13.59 -8.15
C ARG A 9 -5.31 -14.18 -7.94
N ASN A 10 -4.33 -13.76 -8.73
CA ASN A 10 -2.95 -14.21 -8.56
C ASN A 10 -2.40 -13.79 -7.19
N PHE A 11 -2.73 -12.59 -6.72
CA PHE A 11 -2.37 -12.13 -5.38
C PHE A 11 -3.04 -12.98 -4.30
N GLU A 12 -4.35 -13.24 -4.39
CA GLU A 12 -5.09 -14.08 -3.45
C GLU A 12 -4.47 -15.49 -3.34
N ASN A 13 -4.19 -16.12 -4.49
CA ASN A 13 -3.55 -17.43 -4.56
C ASN A 13 -2.13 -17.41 -3.94
N HIS A 14 -1.37 -16.33 -4.19
CA HIS A 14 -0.03 -16.16 -3.62
C HIS A 14 -0.08 -16.08 -2.09
N ILE A 15 -1.00 -15.30 -1.52
CA ILE A 15 -1.17 -15.20 -0.06
C ILE A 15 -1.60 -16.55 0.55
N SER A 16 -2.53 -17.24 -0.09
CA SER A 16 -2.97 -18.58 0.36
C SER A 16 -1.80 -19.55 0.39
N LYS A 17 -0.93 -19.53 -0.63
CA LYS A 17 0.28 -20.34 -0.70
C LYS A 17 1.28 -19.97 0.39
N VAL A 18 1.57 -18.68 0.59
CA VAL A 18 2.48 -18.20 1.64
C VAL A 18 2.04 -18.70 3.01
N ASN A 19 0.76 -18.55 3.35
CA ASN A 19 0.22 -18.98 4.64
C ASN A 19 0.26 -20.51 4.83
N SER A 20 0.04 -21.29 3.77
CA SER A 20 0.04 -22.76 3.85
C SER A 20 1.44 -23.37 3.87
N GLU A 21 2.41 -22.78 3.17
CA GLU A 21 3.77 -23.30 3.05
C GLU A 21 4.75 -22.82 4.13
N ASN A 22 4.36 -21.84 4.96
CA ASN A 22 5.23 -21.23 5.97
C ASN A 22 4.63 -21.28 7.40
N PRO A 23 4.38 -22.46 7.98
CA PRO A 23 3.79 -22.59 9.32
C PRO A 23 4.66 -21.94 10.41
N ASP A 24 5.98 -22.03 10.32
CA ASP A 24 6.91 -21.43 11.27
C ASP A 24 6.83 -19.89 11.24
N PHE A 25 6.67 -19.31 10.05
CA PHE A 25 6.43 -17.88 9.90
C PHE A 25 5.15 -17.45 10.61
N PHE A 26 4.05 -18.19 10.41
CA PHE A 26 2.80 -17.93 11.11
C PHE A 26 2.99 -17.96 12.63
N GLN A 27 3.71 -18.98 13.15
CA GLN A 27 3.95 -19.12 14.58
C GLN A 27 4.75 -17.93 15.15
N VAL A 28 5.81 -17.49 14.47
CA VAL A 28 6.62 -16.34 14.95
C VAL A 28 5.80 -15.04 14.93
N VAL A 29 4.97 -14.81 13.92
CA VAL A 29 4.08 -13.64 13.89
C VAL A 29 3.00 -13.75 14.97
N ALA A 30 2.50 -14.95 15.27
CA ALA A 30 1.53 -15.19 16.35
C ALA A 30 2.12 -14.91 17.75
N GLU A 31 3.34 -15.33 17.99
CA GLU A 31 4.05 -15.01 19.24
C GLU A 31 4.26 -13.50 19.38
N LEU A 32 4.61 -12.81 18.29
CA LEU A 32 4.72 -11.36 18.30
C LEU A 32 3.35 -10.70 18.59
N ALA A 33 2.27 -11.15 17.96
CA ALA A 33 0.91 -10.65 18.21
C ALA A 33 0.48 -10.84 19.68
N LYS A 34 0.80 -12.00 20.26
CA LYS A 34 0.55 -12.33 21.66
C LYS A 34 1.23 -11.36 22.63
N THR A 35 2.45 -10.89 22.32
CA THR A 35 3.12 -9.87 23.15
C THR A 35 2.35 -8.56 23.24
N TYR A 36 1.47 -8.31 22.29
CA TYR A 36 0.59 -7.14 22.20
C TYR A 36 -0.86 -7.43 22.65
N GLY A 37 -1.16 -8.65 23.09
CA GLY A 37 -2.44 -9.03 23.65
C GLY A 37 -3.57 -9.22 22.65
N TYR A 38 -3.28 -9.58 21.37
CA TYR A 38 -4.30 -9.89 20.39
C TYR A 38 -4.02 -11.22 19.66
N PRO A 39 -5.08 -11.92 19.18
CA PRO A 39 -4.92 -13.14 18.39
C PRO A 39 -4.48 -12.83 16.97
N LEU A 40 -3.67 -13.71 16.38
CA LEU A 40 -3.36 -13.67 14.96
C LEU A 40 -4.37 -14.49 14.18
N SER A 41 -4.98 -13.87 13.17
CA SER A 41 -5.80 -14.57 12.17
C SER A 41 -4.98 -14.89 10.92
N ASN A 42 -4.19 -13.91 10.44
CA ASN A 42 -3.41 -14.03 9.21
C ASN A 42 -2.04 -13.38 9.37
N ALA A 43 -0.95 -14.12 9.11
CA ALA A 43 0.42 -13.59 9.10
C ALA A 43 0.74 -12.89 7.76
N ALA A 44 0.32 -13.47 6.65
CA ALA A 44 0.27 -12.82 5.34
C ALA A 44 -1.20 -12.51 5.00
N VAL A 45 -1.50 -11.26 4.65
CA VAL A 45 -2.86 -10.74 4.53
C VAL A 45 -3.18 -10.44 3.07
N PHE A 46 -4.29 -10.96 2.58
CA PHE A 46 -4.91 -10.56 1.31
C PHE A 46 -5.95 -9.45 1.58
N ASN A 47 -6.03 -8.46 0.69
CA ASN A 47 -7.06 -7.44 0.78
C ASN A 47 -8.33 -7.83 0.01
N LYS A 48 -9.34 -8.35 0.68
CA LYS A 48 -10.63 -8.76 0.07
C LYS A 48 -11.38 -7.62 -0.63
N ASN A 49 -11.11 -6.35 -0.28
CA ASN A 49 -11.73 -5.22 -0.97
C ASN A 49 -11.29 -5.11 -2.43
N LEU A 50 -10.14 -5.69 -2.83
CA LEU A 50 -9.71 -5.74 -4.22
C LEU A 50 -10.70 -6.51 -5.13
N LEU A 51 -11.47 -7.45 -4.57
CA LEU A 51 -12.50 -8.19 -5.29
C LEU A 51 -13.70 -7.31 -5.70
N LYS A 52 -13.87 -6.13 -5.07
CA LYS A 52 -14.94 -5.16 -5.36
C LYS A 52 -14.60 -4.17 -6.46
N LEU A 53 -13.35 -4.18 -6.96
CA LEU A 53 -12.88 -3.24 -7.98
C LEU A 53 -13.68 -3.39 -9.28
N LYS A 54 -14.18 -2.28 -9.81
CA LYS A 54 -14.92 -2.21 -11.07
C LYS A 54 -14.30 -1.21 -12.05
N ASN A 55 -13.96 -0.02 -11.57
CA ASN A 55 -13.45 1.08 -12.37
C ASN A 55 -12.24 1.71 -11.66
N LEU A 56 -11.08 1.08 -11.79
CA LEU A 56 -9.86 1.47 -11.10
C LEU A 56 -9.38 2.86 -11.58
N LYS A 57 -9.35 3.82 -10.65
CA LYS A 57 -8.85 5.19 -10.86
C LYS A 57 -7.55 5.47 -10.11
N TYR A 58 -7.38 4.83 -8.95
CA TYR A 58 -6.22 5.03 -8.08
C TYR A 58 -5.75 3.72 -7.49
N ILE A 59 -4.43 3.56 -7.38
CA ILE A 59 -3.78 2.55 -6.56
C ILE A 59 -3.16 3.28 -5.37
N LEU A 60 -3.61 2.97 -4.16
CA LEU A 60 -3.14 3.58 -2.93
C LEU A 60 -2.31 2.57 -2.15
N VAL A 61 -1.01 2.85 -1.97
CA VAL A 61 -0.08 1.96 -1.27
C VAL A 61 0.25 2.52 0.11
N ALA A 62 -0.01 1.72 1.16
CA ALA A 62 0.37 1.99 2.55
C ALA A 62 1.58 1.14 2.98
N ASP A 63 1.90 1.07 4.28
CA ASP A 63 3.10 0.39 4.76
C ASP A 63 2.93 -1.13 4.84
N ASN A 64 2.19 -1.62 5.83
CA ASN A 64 1.94 -3.05 6.07
C ASN A 64 0.58 -3.25 6.75
N PRO A 65 -0.03 -4.45 6.65
CA PRO A 65 -1.29 -4.73 7.33
C PRO A 65 -1.15 -4.61 8.86
N GLY A 66 -2.01 -3.79 9.48
CA GLY A 66 -2.10 -3.62 10.92
C GLY A 66 -3.03 -4.64 11.59
N MET A 67 -3.29 -4.47 12.89
CA MET A 67 -4.07 -5.42 13.71
C MET A 67 -5.50 -5.65 13.17
N THR A 68 -6.26 -4.60 12.94
CA THR A 68 -7.62 -4.72 12.37
C THR A 68 -7.59 -5.26 10.94
N GLU A 69 -6.57 -4.93 10.17
CA GLU A 69 -6.46 -5.33 8.78
C GLU A 69 -6.20 -6.83 8.60
N GLN A 70 -5.45 -7.47 9.50
CA GLN A 70 -5.27 -8.92 9.49
C GLN A 70 -6.51 -9.68 9.94
N GLU A 71 -7.31 -9.09 10.82
CA GLU A 71 -8.56 -9.67 11.31
C GLU A 71 -9.67 -9.58 10.25
N GLU A 72 -9.84 -8.42 9.63
CA GLU A 72 -10.87 -8.17 8.61
C GLU A 72 -10.47 -8.62 7.20
N GLU A 73 -9.18 -8.95 6.98
CA GLU A 73 -8.60 -9.20 5.65
C GLU A 73 -8.89 -8.04 4.67
N CYS A 74 -8.80 -6.82 5.16
CA CYS A 74 -9.04 -5.60 4.40
C CYS A 74 -7.99 -4.56 4.75
N TYR A 75 -7.33 -3.99 3.74
CA TYR A 75 -6.30 -2.98 3.96
C TYR A 75 -6.92 -1.59 4.21
N LEU A 76 -6.19 -0.79 4.99
CA LEU A 76 -6.51 0.61 5.27
C LEU A 76 -7.93 0.80 5.83
N VAL A 77 -8.32 -0.05 6.80
CA VAL A 77 -9.62 0.03 7.49
C VAL A 77 -9.56 0.80 8.81
N GLY A 78 -8.39 0.97 9.40
CA GLY A 78 -8.19 1.74 10.64
C GLY A 78 -8.35 3.26 10.48
N LYS A 79 -7.80 4.03 11.42
CA LYS A 79 -7.90 5.50 11.43
C LYS A 79 -7.38 6.14 10.14
N ALA A 80 -6.24 5.67 9.63
CA ALA A 80 -5.67 6.17 8.36
C ALA A 80 -6.61 5.89 7.17
N GLY A 81 -7.27 4.72 7.16
CA GLY A 81 -8.24 4.36 6.14
C GLY A 81 -9.49 5.25 6.16
N LYS A 82 -10.01 5.58 7.34
CA LYS A 82 -11.12 6.54 7.47
C LYS A 82 -10.73 7.92 6.93
N MET A 83 -9.50 8.37 7.22
CA MET A 83 -9.00 9.65 6.71
C MET A 83 -8.84 9.63 5.18
N ALA A 84 -8.30 8.55 4.60
CA ALA A 84 -8.18 8.38 3.17
C ALA A 84 -9.56 8.39 2.48
N ARG A 85 -10.51 7.57 2.94
CA ARG A 85 -11.88 7.52 2.40
C ARG A 85 -12.57 8.89 2.44
N ASN A 86 -12.48 9.58 3.56
CA ASN A 86 -13.04 10.94 3.70
C ASN A 86 -12.37 11.93 2.73
N PHE A 87 -11.05 11.82 2.55
CA PHE A 87 -10.33 12.67 1.61
C PHE A 87 -10.81 12.43 0.17
N PHE A 88 -10.86 11.18 -0.28
CA PHE A 88 -11.31 10.84 -1.64
C PHE A 88 -12.76 11.29 -1.90
N ALA A 89 -13.65 11.09 -0.94
CA ALA A 89 -15.05 11.52 -1.03
C ALA A 89 -15.18 13.05 -1.08
N ASN A 90 -14.52 13.77 -0.15
CA ASN A 90 -14.61 15.24 -0.07
C ASN A 90 -13.93 15.94 -1.26
N SER A 91 -12.97 15.29 -1.90
CA SER A 91 -12.26 15.81 -3.07
C SER A 91 -12.90 15.43 -4.39
N SER A 92 -13.98 14.64 -4.36
CA SER A 92 -14.64 14.07 -5.55
C SER A 92 -13.70 13.28 -6.46
N LEU A 93 -12.61 12.72 -5.91
CA LEU A 93 -11.64 11.92 -6.66
C LEU A 93 -12.16 10.52 -6.94
N ALA A 94 -12.95 9.95 -6.01
CA ALA A 94 -13.64 8.69 -6.19
C ALA A 94 -15.09 8.80 -5.71
N ASN A 95 -16.03 8.27 -6.48
CA ASN A 95 -17.45 8.21 -6.10
C ASN A 95 -17.71 7.04 -5.15
N ASN A 96 -17.04 5.91 -5.39
CA ASN A 96 -17.05 4.73 -4.53
C ASN A 96 -15.61 4.27 -4.31
N PHE A 97 -15.09 4.51 -3.12
CA PHE A 97 -13.71 4.20 -2.79
C PHE A 97 -13.38 2.71 -3.01
N ASP A 98 -14.25 1.78 -2.60
CA ASP A 98 -13.99 0.34 -2.70
C ASP A 98 -14.06 -0.19 -4.14
N GLU A 99 -14.73 0.51 -5.05
CA GLU A 99 -14.84 0.13 -6.45
C GLU A 99 -13.80 0.82 -7.35
N GLU A 100 -13.26 1.95 -6.91
CA GLU A 100 -12.42 2.83 -7.73
C GLU A 100 -10.98 2.98 -7.21
N VAL A 101 -10.69 2.55 -5.96
CA VAL A 101 -9.38 2.67 -5.33
C VAL A 101 -8.87 1.29 -4.89
N ALA A 102 -7.84 0.79 -5.58
CA ALA A 102 -7.13 -0.41 -5.14
C ALA A 102 -6.19 -0.05 -3.97
N VAL A 103 -6.45 -0.58 -2.79
CA VAL A 103 -5.55 -0.39 -1.65
C VAL A 103 -4.57 -1.56 -1.58
N LEU A 104 -3.28 -1.25 -1.63
CA LEU A 104 -2.17 -2.18 -1.46
C LEU A 104 -1.30 -1.75 -0.26
N ASN A 105 -0.37 -2.61 0.14
CA ASN A 105 0.68 -2.28 1.09
C ASN A 105 2.06 -2.58 0.46
N LYS A 106 3.14 -2.01 1.00
CA LYS A 106 4.52 -2.29 0.53
C LYS A 106 4.96 -3.72 0.82
N THR A 107 4.28 -4.39 1.75
CA THR A 107 4.41 -5.82 2.08
C THR A 107 3.04 -6.35 2.50
N PHE A 108 2.77 -7.61 2.24
CA PHE A 108 1.57 -8.29 2.74
C PHE A 108 1.75 -8.87 4.16
N ILE A 109 2.93 -8.74 4.74
CA ILE A 109 3.25 -9.27 6.07
C ILE A 109 2.63 -8.38 7.14
N HIS A 110 1.82 -9.02 8.02
CA HIS A 110 1.21 -8.35 9.15
C HIS A 110 2.18 -8.14 10.30
N THR A 111 2.16 -6.92 10.87
CA THR A 111 2.64 -6.61 12.22
C THR A 111 1.84 -5.43 12.79
N LYS A 112 1.76 -5.33 14.13
CA LYS A 112 1.03 -4.24 14.79
C LYS A 112 1.63 -2.86 14.47
N SER A 113 2.94 -2.79 14.41
CA SER A 113 3.71 -1.59 14.06
C SER A 113 4.65 -1.90 12.92
N THR A 114 4.80 -1.00 11.97
CA THR A 114 5.75 -1.14 10.85
C THR A 114 7.18 -1.46 11.32
N LEU A 115 7.61 -0.90 12.46
CA LEU A 115 8.93 -1.18 13.02
C LEU A 115 9.09 -2.63 13.52
N ASP A 116 7.99 -3.33 13.83
CA ASP A 116 8.03 -4.73 14.27
C ASP A 116 8.44 -5.69 13.15
N LEU A 117 8.32 -5.27 11.89
CA LEU A 117 8.88 -6.03 10.75
C LEU A 117 10.38 -6.30 10.93
N LYS A 118 11.11 -5.41 11.62
CA LYS A 118 12.54 -5.61 11.96
C LYS A 118 12.78 -6.79 12.93
N LYS A 119 11.76 -7.25 13.64
CA LYS A 119 11.84 -8.39 14.56
C LYS A 119 11.75 -9.74 13.83
N LEU A 120 11.27 -9.75 12.57
CA LEU A 120 11.12 -10.95 11.74
C LEU A 120 12.44 -11.33 11.02
N LYS A 121 13.58 -11.34 11.76
CA LYS A 121 14.91 -11.52 11.17
C LYS A 121 15.11 -12.86 10.47
N GLU A 122 14.50 -13.92 11.00
CA GLU A 122 14.58 -15.29 10.46
C GLU A 122 13.85 -15.40 9.12
N PHE A 123 12.85 -14.52 8.87
CA PHE A 123 12.06 -14.47 7.65
C PHE A 123 12.42 -13.29 6.74
N LYS A 124 13.67 -12.83 6.83
CA LYS A 124 14.16 -11.70 6.02
C LYS A 124 13.95 -11.93 4.52
N ASN A 125 14.16 -13.14 4.03
CA ASN A 125 13.96 -13.45 2.61
C ASN A 125 12.49 -13.32 2.22
N LEU A 126 11.56 -13.89 2.99
CA LEU A 126 10.12 -13.74 2.77
C LEU A 126 9.69 -12.28 2.80
N PHE A 127 10.26 -11.48 3.72
CA PHE A 127 9.98 -10.05 3.78
C PHE A 127 10.49 -9.30 2.54
N VAL A 128 11.69 -9.63 2.03
CA VAL A 128 12.23 -9.07 0.78
C VAL A 128 11.35 -9.48 -0.41
N GLU A 129 11.02 -10.75 -0.54
CA GLU A 129 10.16 -11.29 -1.60
C GLU A 129 8.76 -10.65 -1.58
N SER A 130 8.20 -10.41 -0.39
CA SER A 130 6.91 -9.74 -0.25
C SER A 130 6.93 -8.31 -0.80
N GLN A 131 8.02 -7.58 -0.59
CA GLN A 131 8.18 -6.23 -1.12
C GLN A 131 8.31 -6.23 -2.66
N VAL A 132 9.10 -7.16 -3.21
CA VAL A 132 9.24 -7.33 -4.67
C VAL A 132 7.89 -7.66 -5.29
N PHE A 133 7.15 -8.61 -4.69
CA PHE A 133 5.83 -9.01 -5.18
C PHE A 133 4.87 -7.83 -5.17
N MET A 134 4.77 -7.09 -4.06
CA MET A 134 3.82 -5.98 -3.94
C MET A 134 4.18 -4.78 -4.83
N ALA A 135 5.47 -4.50 -5.04
CA ALA A 135 5.90 -3.47 -5.98
C ALA A 135 5.54 -3.83 -7.43
N ASN A 136 5.79 -5.08 -7.85
CA ASN A 136 5.40 -5.57 -9.16
C ASN A 136 3.88 -5.56 -9.33
N LEU A 137 3.11 -6.04 -8.37
CA LEU A 137 1.65 -6.00 -8.41
C LEU A 137 1.12 -4.57 -8.62
N ALA A 138 1.66 -3.59 -7.87
CA ALA A 138 1.24 -2.20 -8.00
C ALA A 138 1.54 -1.65 -9.41
N VAL A 139 2.71 -1.95 -9.97
CA VAL A 139 3.09 -1.51 -11.32
C VAL A 139 2.30 -2.25 -12.39
N ASP A 140 2.10 -3.57 -12.26
CA ASP A 140 1.31 -4.36 -13.22
C ASP A 140 -0.16 -3.88 -13.29
N MET A 141 -0.74 -3.49 -12.14
CA MET A 141 -2.07 -2.86 -12.10
C MET A 141 -2.07 -1.47 -12.74
N LEU A 142 -1.01 -0.67 -12.53
CA LEU A 142 -0.84 0.65 -13.15
C LEU A 142 -0.73 0.54 -14.67
N GLU A 143 0.04 -0.43 -15.18
CA GLU A 143 0.19 -0.68 -16.63
C GLU A 143 -1.09 -1.28 -17.26
N ALA A 144 -1.90 -1.98 -16.48
CA ALA A 144 -3.15 -2.58 -16.95
C ALA A 144 -4.34 -1.61 -16.98
N SER A 145 -4.16 -0.38 -16.49
CA SER A 145 -5.25 0.60 -16.33
C SER A 145 -4.78 2.03 -16.58
N ASP A 146 -5.73 2.94 -16.77
CA ASP A 146 -5.45 4.38 -16.82
C ASP A 146 -5.69 5.01 -15.43
N CYS A 147 -4.87 4.63 -14.46
CA CYS A 147 -4.97 5.10 -13.08
C CYS A 147 -3.69 5.81 -12.63
N GLU A 148 -3.71 6.38 -11.43
CA GLU A 148 -2.55 6.92 -10.73
C GLU A 148 -2.13 5.99 -9.59
N LEU A 149 -0.82 5.86 -9.37
CA LEU A 149 -0.24 5.12 -8.24
C LEU A 149 0.22 6.11 -7.16
N TRP A 150 -0.41 6.07 -5.99
CA TRP A 150 -0.09 6.90 -4.84
C TRP A 150 0.57 6.08 -3.75
N ILE A 151 1.84 6.32 -3.49
CA ILE A 151 2.61 5.63 -2.46
C ILE A 151 2.68 6.53 -1.23
N THR A 152 2.10 6.07 -0.11
CA THR A 152 2.02 6.84 1.14
C THR A 152 2.94 6.25 2.21
N GLY A 153 3.39 7.10 3.17
CA GLY A 153 4.29 6.63 4.23
C GLY A 153 5.73 6.45 3.74
N CYS A 154 6.36 7.57 3.35
CA CYS A 154 7.66 7.52 2.67
C CYS A 154 8.87 7.54 3.62
N SER A 155 8.70 7.62 4.95
CA SER A 155 9.80 7.72 5.91
C SER A 155 10.75 6.52 5.89
N GLU A 156 10.23 5.32 5.71
CA GLU A 156 11.01 4.07 5.59
C GLU A 156 11.21 3.63 4.11
N LEU A 157 10.75 4.43 3.14
CA LEU A 157 10.91 4.17 1.71
C LEU A 157 12.18 4.85 1.18
N THR A 158 13.31 4.41 1.67
CA THR A 158 14.65 4.92 1.33
C THR A 158 15.58 3.75 1.03
N GLU A 159 16.75 4.00 0.43
CA GLU A 159 17.73 2.95 0.09
C GLU A 159 18.24 2.13 1.28
N LYS A 160 18.18 2.69 2.49
CA LYS A 160 18.56 2.03 3.75
C LYS A 160 17.37 1.80 4.68
N GLY A 161 16.18 2.17 4.25
CA GLY A 161 14.95 2.03 5.00
C GLY A 161 14.39 0.62 4.96
N LEU A 162 13.33 0.42 5.71
CA LEU A 162 12.66 -0.86 5.84
C LEU A 162 12.09 -1.36 4.51
N PHE A 163 11.62 -0.44 3.67
CA PHE A 163 11.06 -0.73 2.35
C PHE A 163 12.04 -0.46 1.19
N ALA A 164 13.34 -0.63 1.46
CA ALA A 164 14.38 -0.44 0.45
C ALA A 164 14.20 -1.33 -0.78
N GLN A 165 13.76 -2.59 -0.59
CA GLN A 165 13.54 -3.50 -1.70
C GLN A 165 12.31 -3.12 -2.55
N TYR A 166 11.24 -2.64 -1.92
CA TYR A 166 10.08 -2.09 -2.64
C TYR A 166 10.51 -0.92 -3.53
N LEU A 167 11.26 0.04 -2.97
CA LEU A 167 11.78 1.19 -3.72
C LEU A 167 12.70 0.77 -4.87
N LYS A 168 13.59 -0.19 -4.62
CA LYS A 168 14.51 -0.72 -5.64
C LYS A 168 13.74 -1.30 -6.82
N THR A 169 12.78 -2.20 -6.55
CA THR A 169 11.94 -2.81 -7.59
C THR A 169 11.15 -1.76 -8.37
N LEU A 170 10.60 -0.77 -7.68
CA LEU A 170 9.87 0.33 -8.32
C LEU A 170 10.78 1.14 -9.27
N LYS A 171 12.02 1.46 -8.83
CA LYS A 171 13.02 2.15 -9.66
C LYS A 171 13.41 1.33 -10.89
N GLU A 172 13.58 0.02 -10.75
CA GLU A 172 13.90 -0.90 -11.85
C GLU A 172 12.76 -0.89 -12.89
N ARG A 173 11.50 -1.04 -12.46
CA ARG A 173 10.33 -0.98 -13.35
C ARG A 173 10.18 0.38 -14.05
N CYS A 174 10.48 1.48 -13.34
CA CYS A 174 10.50 2.82 -13.93
C CYS A 174 11.67 3.05 -14.89
N ALA A 175 12.78 2.32 -14.76
CA ALA A 175 13.88 2.36 -15.71
C ALA A 175 13.53 1.59 -17.00
N GLU A 176 12.80 0.48 -16.89
CA GLU A 176 12.29 -0.29 -18.03
C GLU A 176 11.18 0.46 -18.79
N ASN A 177 10.31 1.17 -18.07
CA ASN A 177 9.23 1.98 -18.64
C ASN A 177 9.18 3.38 -18.01
N PRO A 178 9.92 4.37 -18.55
CA PRO A 178 9.99 5.72 -17.99
C PRO A 178 8.66 6.47 -17.91
N ALA A 179 7.67 6.14 -18.74
CA ALA A 179 6.35 6.77 -18.72
C ALA A 179 5.57 6.49 -17.40
N LEU A 180 5.92 5.45 -16.67
CA LEU A 180 5.33 5.16 -15.35
C LEU A 180 5.55 6.29 -14.34
N LYS A 181 6.68 7.01 -14.43
CA LYS A 181 7.03 8.09 -13.49
C LYS A 181 5.99 9.21 -13.47
N GLU A 182 5.33 9.47 -14.59
CA GLU A 182 4.31 10.52 -14.71
C GLU A 182 3.01 10.16 -13.98
N LYS A 183 2.82 8.87 -13.67
CA LYS A 183 1.62 8.34 -12.99
C LYS A 183 1.88 7.93 -11.53
N ILE A 184 3.12 8.06 -11.04
CA ILE A 184 3.51 7.63 -9.68
C ILE A 184 3.77 8.87 -8.81
N PHE A 185 3.05 8.95 -7.68
CA PHE A 185 3.10 10.07 -6.75
C PHE A 185 3.39 9.57 -5.34
N PHE A 186 4.17 10.36 -4.57
CA PHE A 186 4.59 10.02 -3.23
C PHE A 186 4.06 11.03 -2.22
N TYR A 187 3.44 10.53 -1.16
CA TYR A 187 2.82 11.38 -0.14
C TYR A 187 3.18 10.95 1.27
N PRO A 188 3.12 11.86 2.27
CA PRO A 188 3.10 11.47 3.66
C PRO A 188 1.93 10.51 3.95
N HIS A 189 2.07 9.67 4.99
CA HIS A 189 1.00 8.76 5.40
C HIS A 189 -0.25 9.52 5.86
N PHE A 190 -1.44 8.98 5.64
CA PHE A 190 -2.72 9.57 6.08
C PHE A 190 -2.84 9.70 7.61
N SER A 191 -2.14 8.84 8.39
CA SER A 191 -2.14 8.95 9.84
C SER A 191 -1.60 10.31 10.32
N PHE A 192 -2.08 10.75 11.48
CA PHE A 192 -1.68 12.01 12.12
C PHE A 192 -1.91 13.29 11.28
N GLY A 193 -2.71 13.19 10.20
CA GLY A 193 -3.03 14.33 9.34
C GLY A 193 -1.85 14.83 8.48
N ASN A 194 -0.74 14.11 8.40
CA ASN A 194 0.44 14.53 7.65
C ASN A 194 0.18 14.72 6.16
N PHE A 195 -0.63 13.84 5.56
CA PHE A 195 -1.07 13.98 4.18
C PHE A 195 -1.82 15.31 3.97
N SER A 196 -2.83 15.60 4.80
CA SER A 196 -3.63 16.84 4.70
C SER A 196 -2.80 18.09 4.97
N LYS A 197 -1.84 18.03 5.92
CA LYS A 197 -0.92 19.15 6.19
C LYS A 197 -0.05 19.45 4.97
N ASN A 198 0.53 18.43 4.33
CA ASN A 198 1.34 18.61 3.14
C ASN A 198 0.54 19.24 2.00
N LEU A 199 -0.65 18.73 1.72
CA LEU A 199 -1.53 19.28 0.69
C LEU A 199 -1.97 20.71 1.00
N ASN A 200 -2.30 21.02 2.28
CA ASN A 200 -2.73 22.36 2.69
C ASN A 200 -1.63 23.41 2.53
N VAL A 201 -0.36 23.06 2.70
CA VAL A 201 0.76 23.97 2.42
C VAL A 201 0.71 24.44 0.96
N VAL A 202 0.54 23.54 0.02
CA VAL A 202 0.45 23.86 -1.41
C VAL A 202 -0.79 24.72 -1.69
N ARG A 203 -1.96 24.32 -1.18
CA ARG A 203 -3.23 25.02 -1.43
C ARG A 203 -3.29 26.41 -0.80
N THR A 204 -2.57 26.63 0.31
CA THR A 204 -2.46 27.97 0.92
C THR A 204 -1.58 28.88 0.07
N SER A 205 -0.50 28.33 -0.51
CA SER A 205 0.41 29.10 -1.38
C SER A 205 -0.16 29.33 -2.79
N HIS A 206 -1.06 28.43 -3.25
CA HIS A 206 -1.63 28.43 -4.59
C HIS A 206 -3.14 28.15 -4.52
N PRO A 207 -3.95 29.11 -4.05
CA PRO A 207 -5.39 28.93 -3.85
C PRO A 207 -6.17 28.72 -5.16
N GLU A 208 -5.60 29.13 -6.30
CA GLU A 208 -6.15 28.95 -7.64
C GLU A 208 -6.09 27.52 -8.16
N MET A 209 -5.20 26.67 -7.60
CA MET A 209 -5.04 25.30 -8.07
C MET A 209 -6.24 24.43 -7.74
N SER A 210 -6.64 23.61 -8.70
CA SER A 210 -7.54 22.50 -8.44
C SER A 210 -6.90 21.48 -7.46
N VAL A 211 -7.72 20.62 -6.84
CA VAL A 211 -7.23 19.57 -5.93
C VAL A 211 -6.21 18.67 -6.63
N LYS A 212 -6.44 18.32 -7.90
CA LYS A 212 -5.52 17.45 -8.67
C LYS A 212 -4.17 18.14 -8.94
N GLU A 213 -4.16 19.41 -9.29
CA GLU A 213 -2.93 20.17 -9.50
C GLU A 213 -2.16 20.33 -8.20
N ALA A 214 -2.84 20.65 -7.10
CA ALA A 214 -2.24 20.77 -5.77
C ALA A 214 -1.65 19.42 -5.30
N LEU A 215 -2.29 18.29 -5.59
CA LEU A 215 -1.77 16.95 -5.30
C LEU A 215 -0.49 16.67 -6.09
N LYS A 216 -0.46 16.97 -7.39
CA LYS A 216 0.76 16.82 -8.20
C LYS A 216 1.91 17.68 -7.66
N ALA A 217 1.63 18.91 -7.27
CA ALA A 217 2.62 19.81 -6.68
C ALA A 217 3.07 19.38 -5.26
N ALA A 218 2.22 18.67 -4.51
CA ALA A 218 2.50 18.18 -3.15
C ALA A 218 3.28 16.86 -3.12
N THR A 219 3.56 16.23 -4.27
CA THR A 219 4.30 14.96 -4.32
C THR A 219 5.73 15.13 -3.83
N LEU A 220 6.22 14.12 -3.10
CA LEU A 220 7.62 14.06 -2.64
C LEU A 220 8.52 13.57 -3.78
N ASN A 221 9.73 14.11 -3.90
CA ASN A 221 10.69 13.69 -4.92
C ASN A 221 11.48 12.47 -4.42
N ILE A 222 11.12 11.26 -4.90
CA ILE A 222 11.71 9.97 -4.47
C ILE A 222 12.29 9.16 -5.65
N LEU A 223 11.72 9.27 -6.87
CA LEU A 223 12.16 8.57 -8.09
C LEU A 223 13.17 9.38 -8.91
#